data_0a49e2c806a47b42aea99996adf5bc28
#
_entry.id   0a49e2c806a47b42aea99996adf5bc28
#
_cell.length_a   1.000
_cell.length_b   1.000
_cell.length_c   1.000
_cell.angle_alpha   90.00
_cell.angle_beta   90.00
_cell.angle_gamma   90.00
#
_symmetry.space_group_name_H-M   'P 1'
#
loop_
_entity.id
_entity.type
_entity.pdbx_description
1 polymer ?
#
loop_
_entity_poly.entity_id
_entity_poly.type
_entity_poly.pdbx_seq_one_letter_code
_entity_poly.pdbx_strand_id
1 'polypeptide(L)' 'MIIKDEQIEILKPYIENIDELVQNGSVQEVLDAIDDAIVDNILGNDDEPDEEGIKLQKVYDEIYNQN' A
#
# COMPACT_ATOMS: atom_id res chain seq x y z
N MET A 1 -14.91 1.94 3.65
CA MET A 1 -13.44 1.74 3.75
C MET A 1 -12.82 2.88 4.52
N ILE A 2 -12.01 2.56 5.52
CA ILE A 2 -11.34 3.56 6.37
C ILE A 2 -9.88 3.66 5.95
N ILE A 3 -9.50 4.76 5.32
CA ILE A 3 -8.12 5.04 4.92
C ILE A 3 -7.83 6.51 5.20
N LYS A 4 -6.72 6.77 5.87
CA LYS A 4 -6.32 8.13 6.21
C LYS A 4 -5.61 8.81 5.04
N ASP A 5 -5.72 10.14 4.96
CA ASP A 5 -5.08 10.90 3.89
C ASP A 5 -3.57 10.68 3.83
N GLU A 6 -2.92 10.59 4.99
CA GLU A 6 -1.48 10.34 5.04
C GLU A 6 -1.11 8.97 4.48
N GLN A 7 -1.99 7.99 4.61
CA GLN A 7 -1.79 6.67 4.04
C GLN A 7 -1.90 6.71 2.53
N ILE A 8 -2.87 7.46 2.03
CA ILE A 8 -3.03 7.66 0.58
C ILE A 8 -1.79 8.34 0.00
N GLU A 9 -1.27 9.36 0.68
CA GLU A 9 -0.05 10.05 0.25
C GLU A 9 1.14 9.11 0.14
N ILE A 10 1.29 8.20 1.10
CA ILE A 10 2.36 7.21 1.08
C ILE A 10 2.21 6.27 -0.12
N LEU A 11 0.99 5.91 -0.46
CA LEU A 11 0.71 4.94 -1.52
C LEU A 11 0.75 5.54 -2.92
N LYS A 12 0.54 6.84 -3.07
CA LYS A 12 0.50 7.49 -4.40
C LYS A 12 1.69 7.19 -5.30
N PRO A 13 2.94 7.24 -4.81
CA PRO A 13 4.09 6.94 -5.66
C PRO A 13 4.13 5.50 -6.16
N TYR A 14 3.45 4.59 -5.50
CA TYR A 14 3.47 3.16 -5.83
C TYR A 14 2.22 2.70 -6.56
N ILE A 15 1.11 3.36 -6.29
CA ILE A 15 -0.19 2.96 -6.84
C ILE A 15 -0.81 4.21 -7.49
N GLU A 16 -0.73 4.31 -8.81
CA GLU A 16 -1.20 5.49 -9.54
C GLU A 16 -2.69 5.74 -9.36
N ASN A 17 -3.47 4.68 -9.27
CA ASN A 17 -4.91 4.77 -9.20
C ASN A 17 -5.44 4.61 -7.77
N ILE A 18 -4.62 4.95 -6.77
CA ILE A 18 -5.02 4.77 -5.36
C ILE A 18 -6.31 5.53 -5.04
N ASP A 19 -6.46 6.75 -5.54
CA ASP A 19 -7.66 7.54 -5.29
C ASP A 19 -8.91 6.85 -5.82
N GLU A 20 -8.81 6.27 -7.01
CA GLU A 20 -9.92 5.54 -7.61
C GLU A 20 -10.24 4.28 -6.82
N LEU A 21 -9.22 3.55 -6.38
CA LEU A 21 -9.42 2.36 -5.56
C LEU A 21 -10.10 2.69 -4.23
N VAL A 22 -9.74 3.81 -3.63
CA VAL A 22 -10.34 4.26 -2.38
C VAL A 22 -11.79 4.66 -2.58
N GLN A 23 -12.11 5.31 -3.69
CA GLN A 23 -13.46 5.79 -3.97
C GLN A 23 -14.39 4.70 -4.50
N ASN A 24 -13.90 3.86 -5.39
CA ASN A 24 -14.74 2.92 -6.15
C ASN A 24 -14.41 1.46 -5.90
N GLY A 25 -13.27 1.17 -5.30
CA GLY A 25 -12.84 -0.19 -5.01
C GLY A 25 -13.25 -0.63 -3.60
N SER A 26 -12.77 -1.80 -3.22
CA SER A 26 -12.96 -2.34 -1.88
C SER A 26 -11.64 -2.31 -1.12
N VAL A 27 -11.72 -2.51 0.19
CA VAL A 27 -10.51 -2.61 1.02
C VAL A 27 -9.61 -3.74 0.53
N GLN A 28 -10.19 -4.83 0.08
CA GLN A 28 -9.44 -5.97 -0.44
C GLN A 28 -8.61 -5.57 -1.67
N GLU A 29 -9.19 -4.78 -2.57
CA GLU A 29 -8.48 -4.30 -3.76
C GLU A 29 -7.30 -3.40 -3.38
N VAL A 30 -7.50 -2.54 -2.38
CA VAL A 30 -6.42 -1.68 -1.89
C VAL A 30 -5.30 -2.53 -1.28
N LEU A 31 -5.67 -3.50 -0.44
CA LEU A 31 -4.69 -4.37 0.19
C LEU A 31 -3.91 -5.20 -0.84
N ASP A 32 -4.60 -5.70 -1.86
CA ASP A 32 -3.95 -6.44 -2.94
C ASP A 32 -2.96 -5.56 -3.70
N ALA A 33 -3.33 -4.31 -3.97
CA ALA A 33 -2.45 -3.37 -4.66
C ALA A 33 -1.21 -3.06 -3.81
N ILE A 34 -1.37 -2.91 -2.51
CA ILE A 34 -0.24 -2.69 -1.59
C ILE A 34 0.67 -3.91 -1.57
N ASP A 35 0.09 -5.10 -1.53
CA ASP A 35 0.86 -6.34 -1.54
C ASP A 35 1.71 -6.45 -2.82
N ASP A 36 1.12 -6.14 -3.96
CA ASP A 36 1.86 -6.11 -5.22
C ASP A 36 3.01 -5.11 -5.18
N ALA A 37 2.79 -3.94 -4.62
CA ALA A 37 3.83 -2.92 -4.48
C ALA A 37 4.96 -3.40 -3.58
N ILE A 38 4.63 -4.09 -2.49
CA ILE A 38 5.63 -4.67 -1.59
C ILE A 38 6.48 -5.70 -2.32
N VAL A 39 5.84 -6.60 -3.05
CA VAL A 39 6.53 -7.66 -3.80
C VAL A 39 7.46 -7.05 -4.85
N ASP A 40 7.00 -6.07 -5.61
CA ASP A 40 7.80 -5.38 -6.61
C ASP A 40 9.04 -4.73 -5.97
N ASN A 41 8.87 -4.11 -4.83
CA ASN A 41 9.96 -3.44 -4.14
C ASN A 41 11.00 -4.43 -3.63
N ILE A 42 10.55 -5.55 -3.07
CA ILE A 42 11.44 -6.61 -2.60
C ILE A 42 12.23 -7.22 -3.75
N LEU A 43 11.58 -7.49 -4.87
CA LEU A 43 12.22 -8.06 -6.06
C LEU A 43 13.23 -7.10 -6.68
N GLY A 44 13.02 -5.80 -6.53
CA GLY A 44 13.94 -4.79 -7.04
C GLY A 44 15.18 -4.59 -6.19
N ASN A 45 15.15 -5.02 -4.93
CA ASN A 45 16.25 -4.87 -3.97
C ASN A 45 16.75 -6.25 -3.54
N ASP A 46 17.97 -6.56 -3.88
CA ASP A 46 18.49 -7.93 -3.79
C ASP A 46 18.52 -8.56 -2.40
N ASP A 47 18.76 -7.80 -1.34
CA ASP A 47 19.06 -8.44 -0.06
C ASP A 47 18.36 -7.86 1.17
N GLU A 48 17.83 -6.65 1.10
CA GLU A 48 17.24 -6.04 2.29
C GLU A 48 15.96 -5.32 1.96
N PRO A 49 14.92 -5.44 2.82
CA PRO A 49 13.76 -4.58 2.70
C PRO A 49 14.23 -3.16 2.99
N ASP A 50 14.08 -2.25 2.05
CA ASP A 50 14.43 -0.87 2.31
C ASP A 50 13.32 -0.19 3.12
N GLU A 51 13.53 1.08 3.47
CA GLU A 51 12.57 1.83 4.26
C GLU A 51 11.18 1.89 3.60
N GLU A 52 11.16 1.91 2.27
CA GLU A 52 9.91 1.97 1.51
C GLU A 52 9.10 0.69 1.67
N GLY A 53 9.76 -0.45 1.62
CA GLY A 53 9.10 -1.74 1.86
C GLY A 53 8.51 -1.82 3.25
N ILE A 54 9.23 -1.33 4.25
CA ILE A 54 8.76 -1.30 5.63
C ILE A 54 7.55 -0.38 5.77
N LYS A 55 7.58 0.78 5.14
CA LYS A 55 6.43 1.71 5.14
C LYS A 55 5.20 1.09 4.52
N LEU A 56 5.36 0.43 3.39
CA LEU A 56 4.25 -0.23 2.70
C LEU A 56 3.64 -1.34 3.56
N GLN A 57 4.49 -2.13 4.19
CA GLN A 57 4.04 -3.19 5.08
C GLN A 57 3.26 -2.62 6.27
N LYS A 58 3.75 -1.54 6.83
CA LYS A 58 3.11 -0.87 7.96
C LYS A 58 1.73 -0.32 7.56
N VAL A 59 1.66 0.33 6.40
CA VAL A 59 0.40 0.87 5.90
C VAL A 59 -0.60 -0.27 5.64
N TYR A 60 -0.14 -1.37 5.08
CA TYR A 60 -0.97 -2.55 4.86
C TYR A 60 -1.60 -3.02 6.18
N ASP A 61 -0.77 -3.20 7.20
CA ASP A 61 -1.25 -3.64 8.51
C ASP A 61 -2.23 -2.64 9.13
N GLU A 62 -1.93 -1.36 9.03
CA GLU A 62 -2.80 -0.32 9.57
C GLU A 62 -4.17 -0.33 8.89
N ILE A 63 -4.20 -0.38 7.57
CA ILE A 63 -5.46 -0.41 6.82
C ILE A 63 -6.24 -1.67 7.13
N TYR A 64 -5.57 -2.79 7.21
CA TYR A 64 -6.20 -4.07 7.57
C TYR A 64 -6.88 -3.96 8.94
N ASN A 65 -6.18 -3.39 9.91
CA ASN A 65 -6.72 -3.27 11.27
C ASN A 65 -7.80 -2.20 11.40
N GLN A 66 -7.81 -1.19 10.54
CA GLN A 66 -8.83 -0.14 10.52
C GLN A 66 -10.16 -0.64 9.96
N ASN A 67 -10.13 -1.71 9.24
CA ASN A 67 -11.29 -2.27 8.57
C ASN A 67 -11.57 -3.68 9.04
#